data_f905abf7239f470eb9bdd0ad083dd207
#
_entry.id   f905abf7239f470eb9bdd0ad083dd207
#
_cell.length_a   1.000
_cell.length_b   1.000
_cell.length_c   1.000
_cell.angle_alpha   90.00
_cell.angle_beta   90.00
_cell.angle_gamma   90.00
#
_symmetry.space_group_name_H-M   'P 1'
#
loop_
_entity.id
_entity.type
_entity.pdbx_description
1 polymer ?
#
loop_
_entity_poly.entity_id
_entity_poly.type
_entity_poly.pdbx_seq_one_letter_code
_entity_poly.pdbx_strand_id
1 'polypeptide(L)'
;MERRGRGTKSQPRRAPGDYDGAVASARRLPMSLSPHTQDSGMAPSASEFGIAWVVYALFGFGIFLWWPALFAVLVCHLRAGSPAVGFLASHYRWLARTFWLSLAGYVLAFGIILAGAWPLARDVLAQVRQHGDWSVSTSFGFAWSSMFATVGAATLGGLLLLGAWCWFIYRVVRGAVRLADSQAV
;
A
#
# COMPACT_ATOMS: atom_id res chain seq x y z
N MET A 1 2.61 54.71 -1.34
CA MET A 1 1.33 55.26 -0.89
C MET A 1 0.37 55.21 -2.06
N GLU A 2 -0.35 54.09 -2.22
CA GLU A 2 -1.32 53.94 -3.31
C GLU A 2 -2.48 53.05 -2.84
N ARG A 3 -3.62 53.69 -2.55
CA ARG A 3 -4.89 53.08 -2.14
C ARG A 3 -5.60 52.52 -3.36
N ARG A 4 -5.69 51.21 -3.50
CA ARG A 4 -6.59 50.58 -4.47
C ARG A 4 -7.99 50.49 -3.89
N GLY A 5 -8.93 51.20 -4.55
CA GLY A 5 -10.35 51.26 -4.24
C GLY A 5 -11.05 49.92 -4.47
N ARG A 6 -11.85 49.50 -3.49
CA ARG A 6 -12.81 48.39 -3.61
C ARG A 6 -14.00 48.85 -4.43
N GLY A 7 -14.14 48.34 -5.64
CA GLY A 7 -15.35 48.49 -6.43
C GLY A 7 -16.47 47.61 -5.86
N THR A 8 -17.41 48.22 -5.18
CA THR A 8 -18.69 47.63 -4.81
C THR A 8 -19.53 47.40 -6.06
N LYS A 9 -19.66 46.17 -6.52
CA LYS A 9 -20.66 45.78 -7.58
C LYS A 9 -22.04 45.87 -6.96
N SER A 10 -22.80 46.90 -7.33
CA SER A 10 -24.22 47.00 -7.06
C SER A 10 -25.01 45.89 -7.75
N GLN A 11 -25.63 45.06 -6.97
CA GLN A 11 -26.52 43.96 -7.42
C GLN A 11 -27.84 44.59 -7.86
N PRO A 12 -28.36 44.28 -9.06
CA PRO A 12 -29.63 44.84 -9.49
C PRO A 12 -30.77 44.27 -8.63
N ARG A 13 -31.54 45.20 -8.06
CA ARG A 13 -32.74 44.96 -7.24
C ARG A 13 -33.82 44.36 -8.15
N ARG A 14 -34.12 43.07 -8.01
CA ARG A 14 -35.26 42.41 -8.68
C ARG A 14 -36.56 42.96 -8.13
N ALA A 15 -37.43 43.39 -9.01
CA ALA A 15 -38.79 43.87 -8.70
C ALA A 15 -39.67 42.74 -8.16
N PRO A 16 -40.52 42.98 -7.13
CA PRO A 16 -41.47 42.01 -6.61
C PRO A 16 -42.67 41.94 -7.55
N GLY A 17 -42.77 40.91 -8.39
CA GLY A 17 -43.93 40.74 -9.29
C GLY A 17 -43.84 39.60 -10.30
N ASP A 18 -42.68 38.96 -10.46
CA ASP A 18 -42.49 38.03 -11.59
C ASP A 18 -42.51 36.54 -11.22
N TYR A 19 -43.15 36.20 -10.09
CA TYR A 19 -43.13 34.79 -9.61
C TYR A 19 -44.25 33.94 -10.18
N ASP A 20 -45.34 34.53 -10.71
CA ASP A 20 -46.49 33.75 -11.17
C ASP A 20 -46.34 33.20 -12.60
N GLY A 21 -45.46 33.79 -13.42
CA GLY A 21 -45.18 33.30 -14.76
C GLY A 21 -44.21 32.09 -14.83
N ALA A 22 -43.37 31.92 -13.83
CA ALA A 22 -42.34 30.89 -13.83
C ALA A 22 -42.84 29.50 -13.39
N VAL A 23 -43.92 29.48 -12.60
CA VAL A 23 -44.46 28.20 -12.06
C VAL A 23 -45.30 27.46 -13.13
N ALA A 24 -45.93 28.18 -14.07
CA ALA A 24 -46.72 27.57 -15.11
C ALA A 24 -45.88 26.95 -16.25
N SER A 25 -44.64 27.43 -16.45
CA SER A 25 -43.74 26.91 -17.50
C SER A 25 -42.93 25.71 -17.04
N ALA A 26 -42.78 25.50 -15.72
CA ALA A 26 -42.03 24.38 -15.16
C ALA A 26 -42.76 23.02 -15.21
N ARG A 27 -44.03 23.03 -15.67
CA ARG A 27 -44.91 21.83 -15.64
C ARG A 27 -44.87 20.97 -16.90
N ARG A 28 -44.03 21.27 -17.88
CA ARG A 28 -43.88 20.49 -19.11
C ARG A 28 -42.42 20.27 -19.52
N LEU A 29 -41.55 20.06 -18.56
CA LEU A 29 -40.37 19.31 -18.90
C LEU A 29 -40.85 17.86 -19.04
N PRO A 30 -40.72 17.22 -20.22
CA PRO A 30 -40.77 15.78 -20.24
C PRO A 30 -39.70 15.34 -19.26
N MET A 31 -40.13 14.68 -18.22
CA MET A 31 -39.27 13.88 -17.37
C MET A 31 -38.79 12.76 -18.31
N SER A 32 -37.88 13.10 -19.24
CA SER A 32 -36.97 12.10 -19.76
C SER A 32 -36.21 11.65 -18.53
N LEU A 33 -36.81 10.68 -17.85
CA LEU A 33 -36.04 9.67 -17.16
C LEU A 33 -35.07 9.19 -18.23
N SER A 34 -33.97 9.96 -18.41
CA SER A 34 -32.75 9.36 -18.93
C SER A 34 -32.68 8.11 -18.08
N PRO A 35 -32.82 6.90 -18.65
CA PRO A 35 -32.39 5.75 -17.92
C PRO A 35 -31.00 6.18 -17.49
N HIS A 36 -30.81 6.43 -16.19
CA HIS A 36 -29.50 6.34 -15.65
C HIS A 36 -28.96 5.15 -16.42
N THR A 37 -28.07 5.38 -17.37
CA THR A 37 -27.10 4.39 -17.70
C THR A 37 -26.52 4.06 -16.35
N GLN A 38 -27.24 3.17 -15.62
CA GLN A 38 -26.61 2.32 -14.66
C GLN A 38 -25.41 1.90 -15.49
N ASP A 39 -24.26 2.51 -15.19
CA ASP A 39 -23.01 1.87 -15.46
C ASP A 39 -23.29 0.45 -14.98
N SER A 40 -23.70 -0.37 -15.92
CA SER A 40 -23.79 -1.79 -15.76
C SER A 40 -22.34 -2.18 -15.53
N GLY A 41 -21.90 -1.89 -14.29
CA GLY A 41 -20.66 -2.38 -13.74
C GLY A 41 -20.77 -3.87 -13.96
N MET A 42 -20.33 -4.27 -15.13
CA MET A 42 -20.41 -5.63 -15.63
C MET A 42 -19.84 -6.48 -14.52
N ALA A 43 -20.70 -7.29 -13.86
CA ALA A 43 -20.27 -8.14 -12.80
C ALA A 43 -19.01 -8.88 -13.29
N PRO A 44 -17.92 -8.91 -12.52
CA PRO A 44 -16.69 -9.52 -12.99
C PRO A 44 -16.98 -10.95 -13.41
N SER A 45 -16.42 -11.36 -14.54
CA SER A 45 -16.60 -12.72 -15.03
C SER A 45 -16.07 -13.73 -14.01
N ALA A 46 -16.59 -14.94 -13.99
CA ALA A 46 -16.12 -16.00 -13.08
C ALA A 46 -14.60 -16.23 -13.20
N SER A 47 -14.04 -16.04 -14.41
CA SER A 47 -12.60 -16.15 -14.65
C SER A 47 -11.81 -15.01 -14.00
N GLU A 48 -12.32 -13.77 -14.01
CA GLU A 48 -11.66 -12.63 -13.35
C GLU A 48 -11.67 -12.76 -11.84
N PHE A 49 -12.78 -13.25 -11.29
CA PHE A 49 -12.89 -13.55 -9.87
C PHE A 49 -11.93 -14.69 -9.46
N GLY A 50 -11.80 -15.73 -10.30
CA GLY A 50 -10.84 -16.81 -10.11
C GLY A 50 -9.38 -16.29 -10.11
N ILE A 51 -9.02 -15.39 -11.01
CA ILE A 51 -7.69 -14.78 -11.04
C ILE A 51 -7.42 -13.97 -9.76
N ALA A 52 -8.39 -13.21 -9.27
CA ALA A 52 -8.23 -12.49 -8.02
C ALA A 52 -7.93 -13.44 -6.84
N TRP A 53 -8.62 -14.58 -6.74
CA TRP A 53 -8.35 -15.60 -5.73
C TRP A 53 -6.96 -16.21 -5.87
N VAL A 54 -6.51 -16.48 -7.09
CA VAL A 54 -5.15 -16.98 -7.35
C VAL A 54 -4.11 -15.94 -6.87
N VAL A 55 -4.33 -14.67 -7.14
CA VAL A 55 -3.43 -13.60 -6.67
C VAL A 55 -3.37 -13.55 -5.14
N TYR A 56 -4.51 -13.65 -4.45
CA TYR A 56 -4.53 -13.72 -2.98
C TYR A 56 -3.85 -14.98 -2.45
N ALA A 57 -4.02 -16.13 -3.11
CA ALA A 57 -3.33 -17.35 -2.75
C ALA A 57 -1.80 -17.22 -2.93
N LEU A 58 -1.34 -16.61 -4.04
CA LEU A 58 0.08 -16.34 -4.24
C LEU A 58 0.65 -15.39 -3.18
N PHE A 59 -0.11 -14.37 -2.76
CA PHE A 59 0.29 -13.53 -1.63
C PHE A 59 0.33 -14.31 -0.32
N GLY A 60 -0.64 -15.20 -0.07
CA GLY A 60 -0.65 -16.11 1.07
C GLY A 60 0.58 -17.03 1.11
N PHE A 61 0.93 -17.65 -0.02
CA PHE A 61 2.17 -18.42 -0.15
C PHE A 61 3.42 -17.52 -0.02
N GLY A 62 3.35 -16.28 -0.46
CA GLY A 62 4.40 -15.27 -0.32
C GLY A 62 4.78 -14.95 1.12
N ILE A 63 3.93 -15.30 2.11
CA ILE A 63 4.24 -15.19 3.54
C ILE A 63 5.43 -16.08 3.91
N PHE A 64 5.55 -17.25 3.28
CA PHE A 64 6.59 -18.25 3.54
C PHE A 64 7.68 -18.24 2.47
N LEU A 65 7.31 -18.03 1.21
CA LEU A 65 8.21 -17.99 0.06
C LEU A 65 8.10 -16.64 -0.65
N TRP A 66 9.17 -15.93 -0.72
CA TRP A 66 9.23 -14.57 -1.27
C TRP A 66 8.83 -14.45 -2.74
N TRP A 67 9.25 -15.43 -3.55
CA TRP A 67 9.11 -15.36 -5.00
C TRP A 67 7.65 -15.42 -5.51
N PRO A 68 6.65 -16.13 -4.91
CA PRO A 68 5.27 -16.07 -5.38
C PRO A 68 4.65 -14.68 -5.25
N ALA A 69 5.04 -13.93 -4.21
CA ALA A 69 4.55 -12.56 -4.02
C ALA A 69 5.03 -11.60 -5.14
N LEU A 70 6.21 -11.84 -5.73
CA LEU A 70 6.69 -11.06 -6.87
C LEU A 70 5.82 -11.28 -8.11
N PHE A 71 5.43 -12.52 -8.40
CA PHE A 71 4.50 -12.81 -9.50
C PHE A 71 3.12 -12.22 -9.22
N ALA A 72 2.65 -12.33 -7.98
CA ALA A 72 1.37 -11.74 -7.59
C ALA A 72 1.35 -10.23 -7.78
N VAL A 73 2.39 -9.51 -7.37
CA VAL A 73 2.47 -8.06 -7.56
C VAL A 73 2.59 -7.65 -9.03
N LEU A 74 3.28 -8.46 -9.84
CA LEU A 74 3.34 -8.24 -11.29
C LEU A 74 1.93 -8.33 -11.90
N VAL A 75 1.16 -9.38 -11.57
CA VAL A 75 -0.23 -9.52 -12.01
C VAL A 75 -1.08 -8.35 -11.53
N CYS A 76 -0.89 -7.89 -10.27
CA CYS A 76 -1.59 -6.72 -9.74
C CYS A 76 -1.32 -5.46 -10.59
N HIS A 77 -0.07 -5.21 -11.00
CA HIS A 77 0.28 -4.05 -11.82
C HIS A 77 -0.33 -4.14 -13.22
N LEU A 78 -0.28 -5.32 -13.84
CA LEU A 78 -0.84 -5.53 -15.18
C LEU A 78 -2.38 -5.37 -15.20
N ARG A 79 -3.04 -5.78 -14.11
CA ARG A 79 -4.51 -5.77 -14.02
C ARG A 79 -5.10 -4.50 -13.40
N ALA A 80 -4.34 -3.76 -12.62
CA ALA A 80 -4.84 -2.55 -11.92
C ALA A 80 -5.32 -1.43 -12.86
N GLY A 81 -4.85 -1.42 -14.10
CA GLY A 81 -5.23 -0.45 -15.15
C GLY A 81 -6.34 -0.94 -16.10
N SER A 82 -6.82 -2.18 -15.96
CA SER A 82 -7.83 -2.73 -16.87
C SER A 82 -9.23 -2.25 -16.51
N PRO A 83 -9.97 -1.60 -17.45
CA PRO A 83 -11.32 -1.10 -17.20
C PRO A 83 -12.36 -2.21 -17.01
N ALA A 84 -12.07 -3.43 -17.49
CA ALA A 84 -12.98 -4.58 -17.39
C ALA A 84 -13.09 -5.17 -15.98
N VAL A 85 -12.24 -4.74 -15.04
CA VAL A 85 -12.09 -5.41 -13.74
C VAL A 85 -12.96 -4.79 -12.64
N GLY A 86 -13.62 -3.66 -12.88
CA GLY A 86 -14.57 -3.04 -11.94
C GLY A 86 -14.01 -2.90 -10.51
N PHE A 87 -14.71 -3.45 -9.50
CA PHE A 87 -14.30 -3.37 -8.10
C PHE A 87 -13.00 -4.17 -7.80
N LEU A 88 -12.64 -5.17 -8.61
CA LEU A 88 -11.39 -5.92 -8.45
C LEU A 88 -10.14 -5.05 -8.65
N ALA A 89 -10.23 -3.96 -9.41
CA ALA A 89 -9.12 -3.02 -9.55
C ALA A 89 -8.72 -2.39 -8.21
N SER A 90 -9.67 -2.20 -7.29
CA SER A 90 -9.35 -1.72 -5.94
C SER A 90 -8.53 -2.74 -5.16
N HIS A 91 -8.86 -4.03 -5.27
CA HIS A 91 -8.11 -5.12 -4.64
C HIS A 91 -6.68 -5.23 -5.17
N TYR A 92 -6.49 -5.15 -6.49
CA TYR A 92 -5.15 -5.19 -7.08
C TYR A 92 -4.28 -4.02 -6.63
N ARG A 93 -4.83 -2.79 -6.61
CA ARG A 93 -4.11 -1.61 -6.08
C ARG A 93 -3.81 -1.73 -4.59
N TRP A 94 -4.76 -2.27 -3.82
CA TRP A 94 -4.56 -2.53 -2.39
C TRP A 94 -3.43 -3.52 -2.13
N LEU A 95 -3.40 -4.65 -2.85
CA LEU A 95 -2.36 -5.67 -2.73
C LEU A 95 -0.99 -5.15 -3.18
N ALA A 96 -0.92 -4.45 -4.32
CA ALA A 96 0.32 -3.84 -4.79
C ALA A 96 0.88 -2.85 -3.77
N ARG A 97 0.03 -1.97 -3.22
CA ARG A 97 0.43 -1.04 -2.17
C ARG A 97 0.88 -1.75 -0.89
N THR A 98 0.20 -2.84 -0.52
CA THR A 98 0.57 -3.65 0.64
C THR A 98 1.95 -4.26 0.46
N PHE A 99 2.24 -4.81 -0.73
CA PHE A 99 3.55 -5.36 -1.06
C PHE A 99 4.67 -4.32 -0.92
N TRP A 100 4.52 -3.16 -1.57
CA TRP A 100 5.56 -2.12 -1.54
C TRP A 100 5.80 -1.57 -0.13
N LEU A 101 4.75 -1.37 0.66
CA LEU A 101 4.90 -0.92 2.04
C LEU A 101 5.57 -1.98 2.92
N SER A 102 5.23 -3.26 2.73
CA SER A 102 5.90 -4.36 3.46
C SER A 102 7.35 -4.50 3.05
N LEU A 103 7.64 -4.39 1.75
CA LEU A 103 9.01 -4.43 1.24
C LEU A 103 9.86 -3.30 1.84
N ALA A 104 9.32 -2.07 1.89
CA ALA A 104 10.00 -0.94 2.55
C ALA A 104 10.28 -1.23 4.03
N GLY A 105 9.31 -1.82 4.75
CA GLY A 105 9.48 -2.24 6.14
C GLY A 105 10.59 -3.28 6.30
N TYR A 106 10.65 -4.28 5.42
CA TYR A 106 11.69 -5.30 5.43
C TYR A 106 13.08 -4.71 5.12
N VAL A 107 13.19 -3.86 4.10
CA VAL A 107 14.45 -3.19 3.75
C VAL A 107 14.96 -2.34 4.91
N LEU A 108 14.06 -1.61 5.58
CA LEU A 108 14.42 -0.82 6.76
C LEU A 108 14.90 -1.72 7.91
N ALA A 109 14.18 -2.80 8.21
CA ALA A 109 14.53 -3.74 9.27
C ALA A 109 15.90 -4.40 9.01
N PHE A 110 16.13 -4.91 7.80
CA PHE A 110 17.42 -5.47 7.40
C PHE A 110 18.54 -4.44 7.42
N GLY A 111 18.25 -3.20 6.98
CA GLY A 111 19.22 -2.10 7.05
C GLY A 111 19.68 -1.82 8.47
N ILE A 112 18.77 -1.82 9.45
CA ILE A 112 19.10 -1.64 10.87
C ILE A 112 19.96 -2.82 11.38
N ILE A 113 19.58 -4.06 11.06
CA ILE A 113 20.33 -5.26 11.47
C ILE A 113 21.76 -5.22 10.89
N LEU A 114 21.88 -4.94 9.60
CA LEU A 114 23.19 -4.87 8.93
C LEU A 114 24.06 -3.74 9.47
N ALA A 115 23.47 -2.57 9.72
CA ALA A 115 24.20 -1.43 10.30
C ALA A 115 24.73 -1.76 11.70
N GLY A 116 23.93 -2.45 12.53
CA GLY A 116 24.37 -2.89 13.86
C GLY A 116 25.34 -4.06 13.85
N ALA A 117 25.28 -4.94 12.85
CA ALA A 117 26.23 -6.05 12.69
C ALA A 117 27.56 -5.59 12.06
N TRP A 118 27.60 -4.43 11.43
CA TRP A 118 28.79 -3.95 10.71
C TRP A 118 30.06 -3.79 11.58
N PRO A 119 30.00 -3.20 12.80
CA PRO A 119 31.17 -3.13 13.69
C PRO A 119 31.74 -4.52 14.02
N LEU A 120 30.87 -5.46 14.38
CA LEU A 120 31.28 -6.83 14.69
C LEU A 120 31.92 -7.53 13.47
N ALA A 121 31.31 -7.36 12.29
CA ALA A 121 31.85 -7.92 11.06
C ALA A 121 33.26 -7.39 10.73
N ARG A 122 33.51 -6.09 10.95
CA ARG A 122 34.82 -5.48 10.75
C ARG A 122 35.86 -6.02 11.74
N ASP A 123 35.48 -6.19 13.01
CA ASP A 123 36.37 -6.71 14.05
C ASP A 123 36.78 -8.15 13.73
N VAL A 124 35.83 -9.00 13.33
CA VAL A 124 36.09 -10.38 12.89
C VAL A 124 37.01 -10.43 11.67
N LEU A 125 36.73 -9.60 10.66
CA LEU A 125 37.57 -9.53 9.45
C LEU A 125 38.99 -9.05 9.73
N ALA A 126 39.17 -8.11 10.66
CA ALA A 126 40.49 -7.64 11.09
C ALA A 126 41.28 -8.76 11.79
N GLN A 127 40.63 -9.54 12.67
CA GLN A 127 41.28 -10.69 13.33
C GLN A 127 41.70 -11.77 12.34
N VAL A 128 40.81 -12.14 11.41
CA VAL A 128 41.16 -13.15 10.39
C VAL A 128 42.34 -12.72 9.54
N ARG A 129 42.41 -11.42 9.16
CA ARG A 129 43.54 -10.88 8.38
C ARG A 129 44.87 -10.88 9.16
N GLN A 130 44.80 -10.67 10.47
CA GLN A 130 46.03 -10.61 11.31
C GLN A 130 46.62 -12.00 11.63
N HIS A 131 45.79 -13.02 11.75
CA HIS A 131 46.23 -14.32 12.22
C HIS A 131 46.36 -15.38 11.13
N GLY A 132 45.86 -15.14 9.92
CA GLY A 132 46.01 -16.00 8.73
C GLY A 132 45.46 -17.43 8.88
N ASP A 133 45.01 -17.81 10.05
CA ASP A 133 44.58 -19.16 10.41
C ASP A 133 43.26 -19.11 11.18
N TRP A 134 42.32 -19.99 10.84
CA TRP A 134 41.05 -20.16 11.54
C TRP A 134 41.21 -20.87 12.90
N SER A 135 42.43 -20.86 13.49
CA SER A 135 42.61 -21.34 14.82
C SER A 135 41.82 -20.44 15.77
N VAL A 136 40.67 -20.94 16.20
CA VAL A 136 39.85 -20.36 17.25
C VAL A 136 40.63 -20.39 18.55
N SER A 137 41.59 -19.48 18.66
CA SER A 137 42.14 -19.17 19.99
C SER A 137 41.04 -18.37 20.72
N THR A 138 40.54 -18.93 21.80
CA THR A 138 39.40 -18.56 22.62
C THR A 138 39.48 -17.18 23.30
N SER A 139 40.39 -16.31 22.90
CA SER A 139 40.43 -14.91 23.35
C SER A 139 39.76 -13.98 22.31
N PHE A 140 38.45 -14.16 22.12
CA PHE A 140 37.65 -13.16 21.41
C PHE A 140 37.59 -11.90 22.29
N GLY A 141 38.56 -11.02 22.12
CA GLY A 141 38.50 -9.66 22.67
C GLY A 141 37.49 -8.78 21.95
N PHE A 142 36.25 -9.23 21.92
CA PHE A 142 35.18 -8.38 21.42
C PHE A 142 34.98 -7.18 22.33
N ALA A 143 35.01 -5.99 21.80
CA ALA A 143 34.57 -4.84 22.54
C ALA A 143 33.09 -5.03 22.92
N TRP A 144 32.80 -5.02 24.20
CA TRP A 144 31.43 -5.15 24.74
C TRP A 144 30.44 -4.17 24.05
N SER A 145 30.94 -3.00 23.64
CA SER A 145 30.17 -1.99 22.91
C SER A 145 29.66 -2.49 21.55
N SER A 146 30.49 -3.23 20.78
CA SER A 146 30.07 -3.78 19.49
C SER A 146 29.04 -4.91 19.65
N MET A 147 29.17 -5.71 20.70
CA MET A 147 28.15 -6.73 21.03
C MET A 147 26.81 -6.10 21.41
N PHE A 148 26.80 -5.12 22.30
CA PHE A 148 25.55 -4.42 22.68
C PHE A 148 24.89 -3.71 21.48
N ALA A 149 25.68 -3.07 20.61
CA ALA A 149 25.18 -2.44 19.39
C ALA A 149 24.54 -3.47 18.45
N THR A 150 25.20 -4.62 18.25
CA THR A 150 24.69 -5.69 17.38
C THR A 150 23.43 -6.32 17.96
N VAL A 151 23.39 -6.65 19.24
CA VAL A 151 22.21 -7.23 19.90
C VAL A 151 21.06 -6.24 19.90
N GLY A 152 21.31 -4.97 20.21
CA GLY A 152 20.29 -3.91 20.18
C GLY A 152 19.71 -3.72 18.80
N ALA A 153 20.55 -3.64 17.76
CA ALA A 153 20.10 -3.51 16.37
C ALA A 153 19.36 -4.76 15.87
N ALA A 154 19.83 -5.96 16.23
CA ALA A 154 19.15 -7.21 15.88
C ALA A 154 17.78 -7.31 16.55
N THR A 155 17.65 -6.90 17.81
CA THR A 155 16.38 -6.87 18.53
C THR A 155 15.43 -5.86 17.89
N LEU A 156 15.87 -4.63 17.67
CA LEU A 156 15.03 -3.58 17.07
C LEU A 156 14.61 -3.95 15.63
N GLY A 157 15.56 -4.39 14.82
CA GLY A 157 15.28 -4.82 13.44
C GLY A 157 14.39 -6.05 13.39
N GLY A 158 14.59 -7.01 14.30
CA GLY A 158 13.76 -8.20 14.45
C GLY A 158 12.31 -7.86 14.83
N LEU A 159 12.11 -6.94 15.77
CA LEU A 159 10.77 -6.45 16.12
C LEU A 159 10.07 -5.73 14.96
N LEU A 160 10.81 -4.91 14.22
CA LEU A 160 10.27 -4.26 13.01
C LEU A 160 9.91 -5.27 11.93
N LEU A 161 10.75 -6.29 11.73
CA LEU A 161 10.49 -7.37 10.77
C LEU A 161 9.22 -8.14 11.14
N LEU A 162 9.08 -8.50 12.42
CA LEU A 162 7.89 -9.18 12.94
C LEU A 162 6.63 -8.30 12.78
N GLY A 163 6.74 -7.03 13.12
CA GLY A 163 5.64 -6.07 12.95
C GLY A 163 5.20 -5.92 11.48
N ALA A 164 6.15 -5.78 10.56
CA ALA A 164 5.88 -5.72 9.13
C ALA A 164 5.24 -7.02 8.61
N TRP A 165 5.70 -8.17 9.09
CA TRP A 165 5.15 -9.49 8.76
C TRP A 165 3.72 -9.67 9.26
N CYS A 166 3.44 -9.38 10.52
CA CYS A 166 2.09 -9.44 11.08
C CYS A 166 1.13 -8.48 10.37
N TRP A 167 1.60 -7.26 10.05
CA TRP A 167 0.81 -6.28 9.33
C TRP A 167 0.50 -6.74 7.90
N PHE A 168 1.46 -7.36 7.21
CA PHE A 168 1.27 -7.95 5.88
C PHE A 168 0.19 -9.04 5.91
N ILE A 169 0.29 -10.00 6.84
CA ILE A 169 -0.70 -11.07 7.01
C ILE A 169 -2.09 -10.48 7.25
N TYR A 170 -2.20 -9.55 8.21
CA TYR A 170 -3.46 -8.90 8.52
C TYR A 170 -4.11 -8.27 7.29
N ARG A 171 -3.33 -7.57 6.46
CA ARG A 171 -3.85 -6.91 5.27
C ARG A 171 -4.27 -7.90 4.18
N VAL A 172 -3.51 -8.96 3.97
CA VAL A 172 -3.86 -10.01 2.99
C VAL A 172 -5.15 -10.72 3.40
N VAL A 173 -5.26 -11.13 4.67
CA VAL A 173 -6.46 -11.80 5.19
C VAL A 173 -7.67 -10.88 5.11
N ARG A 174 -7.55 -9.62 5.55
CA ARG A 174 -8.64 -8.65 5.49
C ARG A 174 -9.11 -8.40 4.05
N GLY A 175 -8.18 -8.33 3.10
CA GLY A 175 -8.50 -8.17 1.69
C GLY A 175 -9.19 -9.40 1.12
N ALA A 176 -8.76 -10.60 1.48
CA ALA A 176 -9.37 -11.86 1.05
C ALA A 176 -10.81 -12.01 1.58
N VAL A 177 -11.06 -11.64 2.84
CA VAL A 177 -12.42 -11.65 3.42
C VAL A 177 -13.33 -10.69 2.65
N ARG A 178 -12.88 -9.45 2.38
CA ARG A 178 -13.69 -8.49 1.59
C ARG A 178 -13.92 -8.94 0.16
N LEU A 179 -12.95 -9.65 -0.45
CA LEU A 179 -13.14 -10.25 -1.76
C LEU A 179 -14.23 -11.33 -1.72
N ALA A 180 -14.26 -12.16 -0.67
CA ALA A 180 -15.29 -13.19 -0.48
C ALA A 180 -16.69 -12.57 -0.34
N ASP A 181 -16.78 -11.40 0.33
CA ASP A 181 -18.02 -10.64 0.48
C ASP A 181 -18.36 -9.78 -0.76
N SER A 182 -17.59 -9.87 -1.84
CA SER A 182 -17.71 -9.06 -3.06
C SER A 182 -17.70 -7.54 -2.79
N GLN A 183 -16.98 -7.10 -1.76
CA GLN A 183 -16.85 -5.71 -1.36
C GLN A 183 -15.53 -5.09 -1.86
N ALA A 184 -15.58 -3.82 -2.29
CA ALA A 184 -14.37 -3.06 -2.60
C ALA A 184 -13.52 -2.80 -1.34
N VAL A 185 -12.19 -2.67 -1.51
CA VAL A 185 -11.22 -2.36 -0.45
C VAL A 185 -10.73 -0.93 -0.54
#